data_0a1477274ac0852973fc2a093c626bdb
#
_entry.id   0a1477274ac0852973fc2a093c626bdb
#
_cell.length_a   1.000
_cell.length_b   1.000
_cell.length_c   1.000
_cell.angle_alpha   90.00
_cell.angle_beta   90.00
_cell.angle_gamma   90.00
#
_symmetry.space_group_name_H-M   'P 1'
#
loop_
_entity.id
_entity.type
_entity.pdbx_description
1 polymer ?
#
loop_
_entity_poly.entity_id
_entity_poly.type
_entity_poly.pdbx_seq_one_letter_code
_entity_poly.pdbx_strand_id
1 'polypeptide(L)'
;LGVGHLIRWVEADVAVTAPDPHEYDLALGAYLQLPAGQLGTAVRAAAAALRPGGLLVVVGHHVDNLTAGVGGPQDAAVLFTPEEVTDHLASTDLVLERAETVRRPVPDVTRNAIDALVTARRPMGLRA
;
A
#
# COMPACT_ATOMS: atom_id res chain seq x y z
N LEU A 1 4.00 -15.89 20.02
CA LEU A 1 3.56 -14.68 20.71
C LEU A 1 2.13 -14.74 21.28
N GLY A 2 1.42 -15.86 21.15
CA GLY A 2 0.10 -16.02 21.74
C GLY A 2 -1.04 -15.22 21.11
N VAL A 3 -0.83 -14.64 19.92
CA VAL A 3 -1.85 -13.84 19.22
C VAL A 3 -2.40 -14.51 17.97
N GLY A 4 -1.94 -15.72 17.63
CA GLY A 4 -2.36 -16.40 16.41
C GLY A 4 -3.87 -16.59 16.32
N HIS A 5 -4.54 -16.79 17.47
CA HIS A 5 -6.00 -16.94 17.54
C HIS A 5 -6.75 -15.64 17.20
N LEU A 6 -6.06 -14.48 17.18
CA LEU A 6 -6.62 -13.19 16.80
C LEU A 6 -6.44 -12.88 15.32
N ILE A 7 -5.74 -13.77 14.57
CA ILE A 7 -5.40 -13.54 13.17
C ILE A 7 -6.11 -14.60 12.33
N ARG A 8 -6.84 -14.15 11.31
CA ARG A 8 -7.38 -15.03 10.28
C ARG A 8 -6.49 -14.95 9.05
N TRP A 9 -5.80 -16.05 8.75
CA TRP A 9 -4.94 -16.15 7.58
C TRP A 9 -5.75 -16.55 6.36
N VAL A 10 -5.59 -15.84 5.28
CA VAL A 10 -6.26 -16.14 4.00
C VAL A 10 -5.20 -16.15 2.90
N GLU A 11 -5.11 -17.27 2.18
CA GLU A 11 -4.30 -17.35 0.98
C GLU A 11 -5.15 -16.90 -0.21
N ALA A 12 -4.72 -15.85 -0.89
CA ALA A 12 -5.46 -15.28 -2.01
C ALA A 12 -4.54 -14.50 -2.95
N ASP A 13 -4.92 -14.44 -4.22
CA ASP A 13 -4.32 -13.51 -5.17
C ASP A 13 -5.05 -12.16 -5.04
N VAL A 14 -4.38 -11.17 -4.49
CA VAL A 14 -4.97 -9.85 -4.23
C VAL A 14 -5.26 -9.04 -5.50
N ALA A 15 -4.70 -9.46 -6.65
CA ALA A 15 -5.04 -8.86 -7.94
C ALA A 15 -6.37 -9.38 -8.49
N VAL A 16 -6.92 -10.45 -7.91
CA VAL A 16 -8.14 -11.11 -8.38
C VAL A 16 -9.21 -11.16 -7.31
N THR A 17 -8.82 -11.39 -6.05
CA THR A 17 -9.74 -11.57 -4.92
C THR A 17 -9.69 -10.33 -4.03
N ALA A 18 -10.85 -9.70 -3.80
CA ALA A 18 -10.97 -8.55 -2.92
C ALA A 18 -11.39 -8.97 -1.51
N PRO A 19 -10.90 -8.26 -0.46
CA PRO A 19 -11.45 -8.40 0.90
C PRO A 19 -12.91 -7.94 0.93
N ASP A 20 -13.64 -8.33 1.98
CA ASP A 20 -15.01 -7.87 2.18
C ASP A 20 -15.04 -6.34 2.31
N PRO A 21 -15.96 -5.65 1.61
CA PRO A 21 -16.02 -4.20 1.66
C PRO A 21 -16.52 -3.68 3.02
N HIS A 22 -15.98 -2.53 3.43
CA HIS A 22 -16.40 -1.78 4.64
C HIS A 22 -16.28 -2.57 5.95
N GLU A 23 -15.32 -3.48 6.04
CA GLU A 23 -15.14 -4.35 7.20
C GLU A 23 -13.95 -3.97 8.10
N TYR A 24 -13.03 -3.15 7.62
CA TYR A 24 -11.74 -2.97 8.29
C TYR A 24 -11.47 -1.51 8.65
N ASP A 25 -10.78 -1.32 9.79
CA ASP A 25 -10.33 0.00 10.24
C ASP A 25 -8.98 0.39 9.65
N LEU A 26 -8.19 -0.62 9.26
CA LEU A 26 -6.87 -0.44 8.66
C LEU A 26 -6.67 -1.45 7.54
N ALA A 27 -6.17 -0.99 6.42
CA ALA A 27 -5.67 -1.84 5.35
C ALA A 27 -4.20 -1.46 5.10
N LEU A 28 -3.31 -2.46 5.16
CA LEU A 28 -1.87 -2.26 4.97
C LEU A 28 -1.40 -3.11 3.78
N GLY A 29 -0.90 -2.45 2.76
CA GLY A 29 -0.15 -3.08 1.67
C GLY A 29 1.34 -2.78 1.85
N ALA A 30 2.07 -3.73 2.43
CA ALA A 30 3.49 -3.55 2.71
C ALA A 30 4.32 -4.40 1.74
N TYR A 31 5.10 -3.74 0.90
CA TYR A 31 5.99 -4.37 -0.08
C TYR A 31 5.27 -5.33 -1.02
N LEU A 32 4.06 -4.96 -1.39
CA LEU A 32 3.27 -5.65 -2.39
C LEU A 32 3.73 -5.14 -3.77
N GLN A 33 4.67 -5.86 -4.36
CA GLN A 33 5.34 -5.46 -5.59
C GLN A 33 4.69 -6.17 -6.77
N LEU A 34 3.70 -5.53 -7.37
CA LEU A 34 2.92 -6.03 -8.49
C LEU A 34 3.05 -5.08 -9.69
N PRO A 35 2.88 -5.59 -10.93
CA PRO A 35 2.74 -4.70 -12.09
C PRO A 35 1.64 -3.67 -11.88
N ALA A 36 1.79 -2.49 -12.48
CA ALA A 36 0.96 -1.31 -12.19
C ALA A 36 -0.55 -1.57 -12.22
N GLY A 37 -1.04 -2.30 -13.23
CA GLY A 37 -2.47 -2.60 -13.34
C GLY A 37 -2.99 -3.48 -12.22
N GLN A 38 -2.20 -4.48 -11.81
CA GLN A 38 -2.54 -5.36 -10.70
C GLN A 38 -2.43 -4.64 -9.36
N LEU A 39 -1.40 -3.80 -9.20
CA LEU A 39 -1.27 -2.96 -8.00
C LEU A 39 -2.47 -2.04 -7.85
N GLY A 40 -2.90 -1.40 -8.92
CA GLY A 40 -4.08 -0.53 -8.91
C GLY A 40 -5.34 -1.28 -8.48
N THR A 41 -5.55 -2.49 -8.99
CA THR A 41 -6.68 -3.33 -8.59
C THR A 41 -6.63 -3.67 -7.10
N ALA A 42 -5.47 -4.09 -6.59
CA ALA A 42 -5.28 -4.44 -5.18
C ALA A 42 -5.47 -3.21 -4.26
N VAL A 43 -4.93 -2.07 -4.64
CA VAL A 43 -5.04 -0.82 -3.86
C VAL A 43 -6.49 -0.34 -3.79
N ARG A 44 -7.21 -0.37 -4.90
CA ARG A 44 -8.64 0.02 -4.92
C ARG A 44 -9.50 -0.95 -4.12
N ALA A 45 -9.20 -2.25 -4.18
CA ALA A 45 -9.89 -3.26 -3.36
C ALA A 45 -9.64 -3.04 -1.87
N ALA A 46 -8.40 -2.73 -1.49
CA ALA A 46 -8.06 -2.40 -0.10
C ALA A 46 -8.78 -1.13 0.37
N ALA A 47 -8.87 -0.12 -0.49
CA ALA A 47 -9.63 1.10 -0.19
C ALA A 47 -11.10 0.79 0.06
N ALA A 48 -11.72 -0.03 -0.78
CA ALA A 48 -13.13 -0.43 -0.62
C ALA A 48 -13.38 -1.26 0.64
N ALA A 49 -12.36 -1.92 1.17
CA ALA A 49 -12.46 -2.73 2.38
C ALA A 49 -12.59 -1.90 3.66
N LEU A 50 -12.28 -0.60 3.61
CA LEU A 50 -12.25 0.27 4.79
C LEU A 50 -13.65 0.73 5.21
N ARG A 51 -13.87 0.74 6.52
CA ARG A 51 -15.00 1.42 7.14
C ARG A 51 -14.85 2.93 7.03
N PRO A 52 -15.93 3.70 7.20
CA PRO A 52 -15.80 5.15 7.40
C PRO A 52 -14.79 5.46 8.52
N GLY A 53 -13.86 6.37 8.25
CA GLY A 53 -12.76 6.70 9.15
C GLY A 53 -11.56 5.75 9.06
N GLY A 54 -11.63 4.67 8.31
CA GLY A 54 -10.54 3.70 8.15
C GLY A 54 -9.35 4.26 7.39
N LEU A 55 -8.17 3.70 7.66
CA LEU A 55 -6.90 4.15 7.10
C LEU A 55 -6.32 3.11 6.14
N LEU A 56 -5.93 3.55 4.96
CA LEU A 56 -5.10 2.79 4.03
C LEU A 56 -3.65 3.23 4.17
N VAL A 57 -2.76 2.25 4.26
CA VAL A 57 -1.30 2.47 4.21
C VAL A 57 -0.73 1.59 3.11
N VAL A 58 -0.04 2.22 2.16
CA VAL A 58 0.70 1.51 1.10
C VAL A 58 2.16 1.92 1.20
N VAL A 59 3.03 0.95 1.39
CA VAL A 59 4.48 1.16 1.41
C VAL A 59 5.17 0.08 0.59
N GLY A 60 6.15 0.47 -0.19
CA GLY A 60 6.88 -0.48 -1.01
C GLY A 60 8.11 0.15 -1.63
N HIS A 61 8.87 -0.65 -2.38
CA HIS A 61 10.09 -0.18 -3.02
C HIS A 61 9.76 0.83 -4.13
N HIS A 62 10.41 1.99 -4.04
CA HIS A 62 10.30 3.06 -5.03
C HIS A 62 11.10 2.70 -6.29
N VAL A 63 10.69 3.21 -7.46
CA VAL A 63 11.45 3.00 -8.70
C VAL A 63 12.88 3.52 -8.60
N ASP A 64 13.12 4.59 -7.85
CA ASP A 64 14.47 5.14 -7.64
C ASP A 64 15.36 4.21 -6.82
N ASN A 65 14.79 3.24 -6.10
CA ASN A 65 15.57 2.25 -5.36
C ASN A 65 16.45 1.40 -6.28
N LEU A 66 16.04 1.25 -7.54
CA LEU A 66 16.75 0.44 -8.53
C LEU A 66 18.16 1.00 -8.81
N THR A 67 18.31 2.31 -8.85
CA THR A 67 19.57 2.98 -9.21
C THR A 67 20.25 3.68 -8.03
N ALA A 68 19.46 4.31 -7.15
CA ALA A 68 19.98 5.14 -6.06
C ALA A 68 19.81 4.49 -4.68
N GLY A 69 19.11 3.36 -4.58
CA GLY A 69 18.86 2.66 -3.34
C GLY A 69 19.66 1.37 -3.20
N VAL A 70 19.13 0.44 -2.40
CA VAL A 70 19.76 -0.84 -2.11
C VAL A 70 18.69 -1.91 -1.88
N GLY A 71 18.97 -3.12 -2.36
CA GLY A 71 18.08 -4.27 -2.18
C GLY A 71 16.77 -4.19 -2.95
N GLY A 72 15.87 -5.08 -2.64
CA GLY A 72 14.57 -5.16 -3.27
C GLY A 72 14.57 -5.73 -4.69
N PRO A 73 13.40 -5.77 -5.33
CA PRO A 73 13.28 -6.26 -6.70
C PRO A 73 14.10 -5.44 -7.69
N GLN A 74 14.64 -6.11 -8.70
CA GLN A 74 15.42 -5.48 -9.76
C GLN A 74 14.60 -5.30 -11.05
N ASP A 75 13.30 -5.49 -10.98
CA ASP A 75 12.37 -5.29 -12.09
C ASP A 75 11.58 -3.99 -11.88
N ALA A 76 11.83 -3.01 -12.73
CA ALA A 76 11.14 -1.71 -12.66
C ALA A 76 9.61 -1.84 -12.79
N ALA A 77 9.11 -2.89 -13.45
CA ALA A 77 7.68 -3.08 -13.67
C ALA A 77 6.88 -3.31 -12.38
N VAL A 78 7.54 -3.76 -11.31
CA VAL A 78 6.89 -4.00 -10.01
C VAL A 78 7.25 -2.93 -8.96
N LEU A 79 8.04 -1.93 -9.33
CA LEU A 79 8.37 -0.79 -8.49
C LEU A 79 7.40 0.36 -8.79
N PHE A 80 7.15 1.21 -7.83
CA PHE A 80 6.18 2.28 -8.01
C PHE A 80 6.61 3.58 -7.34
N THR A 81 5.87 4.64 -7.62
CA THR A 81 6.04 5.95 -7.01
C THR A 81 4.82 6.28 -6.15
N PRO A 82 4.94 7.22 -5.20
CA PRO A 82 3.77 7.71 -4.47
C PRO A 82 2.69 8.27 -5.42
N GLU A 83 3.08 8.92 -6.51
CA GLU A 83 2.18 9.50 -7.50
C GLU A 83 1.34 8.42 -8.20
N GLU A 84 1.94 7.28 -8.53
CA GLU A 84 1.21 6.16 -9.14
C GLU A 84 0.12 5.63 -8.21
N VAL A 85 0.43 5.47 -6.93
CA VAL A 85 -0.57 5.02 -5.94
C VAL A 85 -1.67 6.05 -5.78
N THR A 86 -1.31 7.34 -5.73
CA THR A 86 -2.28 8.43 -5.67
C THR A 86 -3.21 8.40 -6.87
N ASP A 87 -2.68 8.15 -8.07
CA ASP A 87 -3.49 8.03 -9.29
C ASP A 87 -4.46 6.84 -9.21
N HIS A 88 -4.01 5.70 -8.66
CA HIS A 88 -4.89 4.56 -8.44
C HIS A 88 -6.03 4.88 -7.46
N LEU A 89 -5.78 5.75 -6.49
CA LEU A 89 -6.78 6.15 -5.49
C LEU A 89 -7.72 7.25 -5.97
N ALA A 90 -7.43 7.91 -7.09
CA ALA A 90 -8.21 9.02 -7.61
C ALA A 90 -9.68 8.65 -7.91
N SER A 91 -9.95 7.38 -8.22
CA SER A 91 -11.31 6.88 -8.45
C SER A 91 -12.03 6.47 -7.16
N THR A 92 -11.39 6.57 -6.02
CA THR A 92 -11.96 6.23 -4.71
C THR A 92 -12.39 7.51 -3.97
N ASP A 93 -13.14 7.34 -2.88
CA ASP A 93 -13.53 8.46 -2.02
C ASP A 93 -12.53 8.73 -0.90
N LEU A 94 -11.39 8.04 -0.88
CA LEU A 94 -10.37 8.25 0.13
C LEU A 94 -9.73 9.63 0.00
N VAL A 95 -9.44 10.24 1.15
CA VAL A 95 -8.72 11.51 1.24
C VAL A 95 -7.26 11.22 1.54
N LEU A 96 -6.38 11.70 0.67
CA LEU A 96 -4.94 11.53 0.80
C LEU A 96 -4.42 12.28 2.02
N GLU A 97 -3.63 11.60 2.87
CA GLU A 97 -2.96 12.23 4.02
C GLU A 97 -1.47 12.38 3.79
N ARG A 98 -0.81 11.36 3.23
CA ARG A 98 0.62 11.41 2.90
C ARG A 98 0.88 10.75 1.56
N ALA A 99 1.82 11.32 0.79
CA ALA A 99 2.37 10.70 -0.41
C ALA A 99 3.84 11.13 -0.50
N GLU A 100 4.75 10.26 -0.10
CA GLU A 100 6.15 10.60 0.15
C GLU A 100 7.11 9.55 -0.37
N THR A 101 8.27 10.02 -0.78
CA THR A 101 9.45 9.16 -0.95
C THR A 101 10.18 9.14 0.38
N VAL A 102 10.43 7.93 0.91
CA VAL A 102 11.03 7.73 2.23
C VAL A 102 12.36 7.02 2.08
N ARG A 103 13.37 7.47 2.80
CA ARG A 103 14.68 6.81 2.86
C ARG A 103 14.76 5.97 4.12
N ARG A 104 15.06 4.69 3.96
CA ARG A 104 15.09 3.73 5.05
C ARG A 104 16.51 3.21 5.23
N PRO A 105 17.12 3.41 6.41
CA PRO A 105 18.44 2.83 6.70
C PRO A 105 18.39 1.29 6.63
N VAL A 106 19.42 0.72 6.06
CA VAL A 106 19.58 -0.73 5.97
C VAL A 106 20.83 -1.11 6.78
N PRO A 107 20.75 -2.09 7.70
CA PRO A 107 21.90 -2.50 8.49
C PRO A 107 23.09 -2.91 7.62
N ASP A 108 24.30 -2.51 8.04
CA ASP A 108 25.57 -2.87 7.42
C ASP A 108 25.77 -2.38 5.97
N VAL A 109 24.92 -1.44 5.53
CA VAL A 109 25.00 -0.82 4.21
C VAL A 109 24.99 0.70 4.36
N THR A 110 25.85 1.38 3.57
CA THR A 110 25.94 2.85 3.64
C THR A 110 24.82 3.56 2.93
N ARG A 111 24.26 2.94 1.87
CA ARG A 111 23.11 3.52 1.15
C ARG A 111 21.80 3.17 1.84
N ASN A 112 20.86 4.11 1.78
CA ASN A 112 19.49 3.87 2.23
C ASN A 112 18.68 3.15 1.15
N ALA A 113 17.75 2.31 1.56
CA ALA A 113 16.68 1.88 0.67
C ALA A 113 15.71 3.05 0.43
N ILE A 114 15.10 3.10 -0.74
CA ILE A 114 14.16 4.15 -1.11
C ILE A 114 12.78 3.53 -1.27
N ASP A 115 11.85 3.99 -0.45
CA ASP A 115 10.48 3.49 -0.42
C ASP A 115 9.49 4.58 -0.84
N ALA A 116 8.37 4.14 -1.41
CA ALA A 116 7.19 4.97 -1.64
C ALA A 116 6.20 4.72 -0.51
N LEU A 117 5.67 5.77 0.09
CA LEU A 117 4.70 5.69 1.18
C LEU A 117 3.48 6.54 0.84
N VAL A 118 2.30 5.93 0.89
CA VAL A 118 1.03 6.64 0.73
C VAL A 118 0.10 6.25 1.86
N THR A 119 -0.51 7.22 2.49
CA THR A 119 -1.60 7.01 3.45
C THR A 119 -2.82 7.81 3.02
N ALA A 120 -3.99 7.20 3.15
CA ALA A 120 -5.25 7.81 2.77
C ALA A 120 -6.36 7.30 3.70
N ARG A 121 -7.36 8.13 3.94
CA ARG A 121 -8.42 7.83 4.91
C ARG A 121 -9.78 7.92 4.25
N ARG A 122 -10.65 6.95 4.57
CA ARG A 122 -12.05 7.03 4.19
C ARG A 122 -12.74 8.07 5.05
N PRO A 123 -13.45 9.04 4.46
CA PRO A 123 -14.24 9.99 5.25
C PRO A 123 -15.28 9.29 6.13
N MET A 124 -15.68 9.94 7.22
CA MET A 124 -16.71 9.42 8.12
C MET A 124 -18.08 9.33 7.47
N GLY A 125 -18.26 9.97 6.34
CA GLY A 125 -19.53 10.06 5.66
C GLY A 125 -20.39 11.21 6.21
N LEU A 126 -21.40 11.58 5.42
CA LEU A 126 -22.36 12.58 5.83
C LEU A 126 -23.48 11.91 6.62
N ARG A 127 -23.87 12.52 7.73
CA ARG A 127 -25.07 12.13 8.44
C ARG A 127 -26.27 12.86 7.82
N ALA A 128 -27.30 12.09 7.57
CA ALA A 128 -28.57 12.67 7.14
C ALA A 128 -29.23 13.40 8.31
#